data_ecbaa9ce3cf38dd20dd6a05d9e09f184
#
_entry.id   ecbaa9ce3cf38dd20dd6a05d9e09f184
#
_cell.length_a   1.000
_cell.length_b   1.000
_cell.length_c   1.000
_cell.angle_alpha   90.00
_cell.angle_beta   90.00
_cell.angle_gamma   90.00
#
_symmetry.space_group_name_H-M   'P 1'
#
loop_
_entity.id
_entity.type
_entity.pdbx_description
1 polymer ?
#
loop_
_entity_poly.entity_id
_entity_poly.type
_entity_poly.pdbx_seq_one_letter_code
_entity_poly.pdbx_strand_id
1 'polypeptide(L)'
;TTRRYMEAYKQLEEQFEFLNVRLEETNRDLRDSLEEKDRVSNYLNNILESMTDGLLVVGLDGRINLFNQAAEAITGRSQEEVLGRPYEEVMGLEGGREKSVLHTLESGDSLVNQQKDLRRTDERTIPLGFSTSLVRDGNGVVLGAIEAFNDMTEVRRLENQVRQMHTLAALGEMAASVAHEIRNPLGGIASFANLLERDLEADDPNRRLVRKITEGVAR
;
A
#
# COMPACT_ATOMS: atom_id res chain seq x y z
N THR A 1 -13.30 -73.64 42.04
CA THR A 1 -13.81 -72.95 40.80
C THR A 1 -14.30 -71.54 41.13
N THR A 2 -15.10 -71.30 42.14
CA THR A 2 -15.72 -70.03 42.52
C THR A 2 -14.73 -68.94 42.90
N ARG A 3 -13.63 -69.28 43.58
CA ARG A 3 -12.59 -68.33 44.02
C ARG A 3 -11.79 -67.72 42.83
N ARG A 4 -11.49 -68.52 41.80
CA ARG A 4 -10.85 -68.04 40.57
C ARG A 4 -11.69 -67.09 39.76
N TYR A 5 -13.01 -67.31 39.71
CA TYR A 5 -13.96 -66.37 39.04
C TYR A 5 -14.04 -65.04 39.79
N MET A 6 -14.05 -65.03 41.12
CA MET A 6 -14.06 -63.81 41.95
C MET A 6 -12.76 -63.00 41.76
N GLU A 7 -11.58 -63.63 41.70
CA GLU A 7 -10.31 -63.00 41.49
C GLU A 7 -10.27 -62.38 40.08
N ALA A 8 -10.73 -63.07 39.05
CA ALA A 8 -10.78 -62.56 37.68
C ALA A 8 -11.75 -61.38 37.52
N TYR A 9 -12.91 -61.46 38.22
CA TYR A 9 -13.89 -60.37 38.20
C TYR A 9 -13.33 -59.12 38.87
N LYS A 10 -12.66 -59.24 39.98
CA LYS A 10 -11.99 -58.12 40.68
C LYS A 10 -10.91 -57.47 39.85
N GLN A 11 -10.08 -58.26 39.15
CA GLN A 11 -9.06 -57.76 38.23
C GLN A 11 -9.70 -57.00 37.05
N LEU A 12 -10.81 -57.47 36.52
CA LEU A 12 -11.52 -56.80 35.41
C LEU A 12 -12.13 -55.47 35.88
N GLU A 13 -12.68 -55.44 37.09
CA GLU A 13 -13.25 -54.21 37.68
C GLU A 13 -12.15 -53.16 37.94
N GLU A 14 -11.00 -53.53 38.48
CA GLU A 14 -9.84 -52.65 38.65
C GLU A 14 -9.27 -52.14 37.31
N GLN A 15 -9.24 -53.01 36.29
CA GLN A 15 -8.82 -52.58 34.93
C GLN A 15 -9.81 -51.60 34.29
N PHE A 16 -11.11 -51.83 34.47
CA PHE A 16 -12.17 -50.99 33.96
C PHE A 16 -12.15 -49.59 34.62
N GLU A 17 -11.96 -49.55 35.92
CA GLU A 17 -11.82 -48.32 36.69
C GLU A 17 -10.59 -47.52 36.28
N PHE A 18 -9.46 -48.19 36.12
CA PHE A 18 -8.20 -47.59 35.61
C PHE A 18 -8.36 -47.02 34.18
N LEU A 19 -9.04 -47.76 33.29
CA LEU A 19 -9.31 -47.33 31.93
C LEU A 19 -10.25 -46.08 31.88
N ASN A 20 -11.23 -46.05 32.73
CA ASN A 20 -12.17 -44.92 32.83
C ASN A 20 -11.47 -43.64 33.30
N VAL A 21 -10.64 -43.73 34.36
CA VAL A 21 -9.83 -42.60 34.84
C VAL A 21 -8.91 -42.09 33.75
N ARG A 22 -8.19 -42.97 33.05
CA ARG A 22 -7.30 -42.62 31.98
C ARG A 22 -8.03 -42.01 30.78
N LEU A 23 -9.23 -42.49 30.46
CA LEU A 23 -10.09 -41.90 29.41
C LEU A 23 -10.55 -40.50 29.78
N GLU A 24 -10.93 -40.27 31.04
CA GLU A 24 -11.33 -38.95 31.53
C GLU A 24 -10.14 -37.95 31.49
N GLU A 25 -8.96 -38.35 31.91
CA GLU A 25 -7.74 -37.53 31.83
C GLU A 25 -7.42 -37.18 30.37
N THR A 26 -7.40 -38.16 29.46
CA THR A 26 -7.09 -37.94 28.04
C THR A 26 -8.15 -37.04 27.38
N ASN A 27 -9.41 -37.18 27.72
CA ASN A 27 -10.49 -36.31 27.21
C ASN A 27 -10.37 -34.88 27.73
N ARG A 28 -9.90 -34.68 28.96
CA ARG A 28 -9.61 -33.34 29.51
C ARG A 28 -8.46 -32.70 28.76
N ASP A 29 -7.32 -33.38 28.63
CA ASP A 29 -6.13 -32.89 27.92
C ASP A 29 -6.46 -32.53 26.46
N LEU A 30 -7.30 -33.34 25.80
CA LEU A 30 -7.74 -33.07 24.43
C LEU A 30 -8.61 -31.82 24.35
N ARG A 31 -9.54 -31.62 25.29
CA ARG A 31 -10.38 -30.42 25.35
C ARG A 31 -9.52 -29.17 25.57
N ASP A 32 -8.61 -29.21 26.54
CA ASP A 32 -7.73 -28.08 26.83
C ASP A 32 -6.86 -27.74 25.64
N SER A 33 -6.36 -28.73 24.89
CA SER A 33 -5.59 -28.54 23.66
C SER A 33 -6.42 -27.95 22.52
N LEU A 34 -7.68 -28.36 22.37
CA LEU A 34 -8.61 -27.79 21.38
C LEU A 34 -8.96 -26.34 21.71
N GLU A 35 -9.27 -26.04 22.97
CA GLU A 35 -9.58 -24.67 23.42
C GLU A 35 -8.41 -23.72 23.18
N GLU A 36 -7.16 -24.16 23.49
CA GLU A 36 -5.97 -23.35 23.23
C GLU A 36 -5.73 -23.14 21.73
N LYS A 37 -5.92 -24.18 20.91
CA LYS A 37 -5.84 -24.08 19.45
C LYS A 37 -6.85 -23.07 18.90
N ASP A 38 -8.09 -23.15 19.36
CA ASP A 38 -9.17 -22.24 18.93
C ASP A 38 -8.88 -20.79 19.36
N ARG A 39 -8.35 -20.62 20.58
CA ARG A 39 -7.92 -19.31 21.09
C ARG A 39 -6.83 -18.68 20.24
N VAL A 40 -5.77 -19.46 19.92
CA VAL A 40 -4.67 -18.98 19.07
C VAL A 40 -5.16 -18.66 17.66
N SER A 41 -6.01 -19.52 17.09
CA SER A 41 -6.60 -19.31 15.77
C SER A 41 -7.44 -18.02 15.72
N ASN A 42 -8.32 -17.80 16.70
CA ASN A 42 -9.13 -16.60 16.82
C ASN A 42 -8.25 -15.34 17.00
N TYR A 43 -7.19 -15.43 17.79
CA TYR A 43 -6.26 -14.33 17.99
C TYR A 43 -5.55 -13.95 16.69
N LEU A 44 -5.06 -14.92 15.93
CA LEU A 44 -4.43 -14.68 14.62
C LEU A 44 -5.41 -14.08 13.61
N ASN A 45 -6.64 -14.59 13.55
CA ASN A 45 -7.67 -14.03 12.69
C ASN A 45 -7.99 -12.58 13.05
N ASN A 46 -8.14 -12.24 14.33
CA ASN A 46 -8.37 -10.87 14.77
C ASN A 46 -7.22 -9.93 14.39
N ILE A 47 -5.97 -10.41 14.45
CA ILE A 47 -4.81 -9.64 13.96
C ILE A 47 -4.95 -9.36 12.47
N LEU A 48 -5.19 -10.39 11.65
CA LEU A 48 -5.34 -10.27 10.21
C LEU A 48 -6.48 -9.33 9.81
N GLU A 49 -7.60 -9.36 10.55
CA GLU A 49 -8.76 -8.48 10.33
C GLU A 49 -8.49 -7.03 10.77
N SER A 50 -7.63 -6.82 11.77
CA SER A 50 -7.28 -5.47 12.24
C SER A 50 -6.22 -4.76 11.40
N MET A 51 -5.58 -5.46 10.46
CA MET A 51 -4.59 -4.86 9.56
C MET A 51 -5.24 -3.88 8.58
N THR A 52 -4.58 -2.75 8.33
CA THR A 52 -5.00 -1.75 7.34
C THR A 52 -4.54 -2.09 5.93
N ASP A 53 -3.51 -2.90 5.81
CA ASP A 53 -2.98 -3.38 4.54
C ASP A 53 -3.74 -4.63 4.08
N GLY A 54 -4.06 -4.68 2.80
CA GLY A 54 -4.61 -5.86 2.17
C GLY A 54 -3.59 -6.99 2.20
N LEU A 55 -4.04 -8.16 2.64
CA LEU A 55 -3.21 -9.36 2.71
C LEU A 55 -3.87 -10.49 1.93
N LEU A 56 -3.12 -11.11 1.03
CA LEU A 56 -3.53 -12.34 0.38
C LEU A 56 -2.41 -13.38 0.44
N VAL A 57 -2.79 -14.64 0.47
CA VAL A 57 -1.87 -15.77 0.38
C VAL A 57 -2.33 -16.69 -0.74
N VAL A 58 -1.39 -17.10 -1.57
CA VAL A 58 -1.61 -18.12 -2.61
C VAL A 58 -0.93 -19.43 -2.23
N GLY A 59 -1.61 -20.54 -2.52
CA GLY A 59 -1.01 -21.87 -2.44
C GLY A 59 -0.01 -22.12 -3.57
N LEU A 60 0.63 -23.31 -3.55
CA LEU A 60 1.56 -23.75 -4.59
C LEU A 60 0.90 -23.86 -5.99
N ASP A 61 -0.42 -24.01 -6.03
CA ASP A 61 -1.24 -24.05 -7.23
C ASP A 61 -1.63 -22.66 -7.76
N GLY A 62 -1.17 -21.57 -7.11
CA GLY A 62 -1.49 -20.21 -7.50
C GLY A 62 -2.91 -19.76 -7.15
N ARG A 63 -3.66 -20.54 -6.35
CA ARG A 63 -4.99 -20.18 -5.87
C ARG A 63 -4.93 -19.45 -4.56
N ILE A 64 -5.86 -18.52 -4.36
CA ILE A 64 -5.94 -17.70 -3.15
C ILE A 64 -6.53 -18.52 -2.01
N ASN A 65 -5.76 -18.66 -0.93
CA ASN A 65 -6.13 -19.40 0.28
C ASN A 65 -6.46 -18.50 1.47
N LEU A 66 -6.02 -17.22 1.44
CA LEU A 66 -6.32 -16.23 2.44
C LEU A 66 -6.53 -14.86 1.78
N PHE A 67 -7.50 -14.12 2.28
CA PHE A 67 -7.83 -12.78 1.82
C PHE A 67 -8.46 -12.02 2.99
N ASN A 68 -7.78 -11.02 3.56
CA ASN A 68 -8.25 -10.33 4.76
C ASN A 68 -9.27 -9.22 4.43
N GLN A 69 -9.89 -8.68 5.47
CA GLN A 69 -10.91 -7.64 5.35
C GLN A 69 -10.40 -6.36 4.65
N ALA A 70 -9.14 -5.96 4.90
CA ALA A 70 -8.54 -4.82 4.20
C ALA A 70 -8.41 -5.08 2.70
N ALA A 71 -8.05 -6.30 2.30
CA ALA A 71 -8.00 -6.70 0.90
C ALA A 71 -9.38 -6.62 0.22
N GLU A 72 -10.45 -6.99 0.92
CA GLU A 72 -11.83 -6.79 0.43
C GLU A 72 -12.15 -5.31 0.19
N ALA A 73 -11.84 -4.46 1.16
CA ALA A 73 -12.09 -3.01 1.08
C ALA A 73 -11.31 -2.36 -0.08
N ILE A 74 -10.05 -2.74 -0.27
CA ILE A 74 -9.17 -2.19 -1.31
C ILE A 74 -9.61 -2.66 -2.70
N THR A 75 -9.89 -3.96 -2.89
CA THR A 75 -10.21 -4.54 -4.21
C THR A 75 -11.68 -4.40 -4.59
N GLY A 76 -12.56 -4.29 -3.60
CA GLY A 76 -14.02 -4.32 -3.78
C GLY A 76 -14.57 -5.73 -4.04
N ARG A 77 -13.81 -6.79 -3.72
CA ARG A 77 -14.20 -8.20 -3.85
C ARG A 77 -14.32 -8.82 -2.47
N SER A 78 -15.34 -9.66 -2.26
CA SER A 78 -15.48 -10.36 -0.99
C SER A 78 -14.57 -11.58 -0.90
N GLN A 79 -14.18 -11.95 0.31
CA GLN A 79 -13.40 -13.15 0.58
C GLN A 79 -14.08 -14.41 0.04
N GLU A 80 -15.39 -14.51 0.17
CA GLU A 80 -16.18 -15.65 -0.31
C GLU A 80 -16.10 -15.83 -1.83
N GLU A 81 -16.02 -14.72 -2.58
CA GLU A 81 -15.90 -14.73 -4.03
C GLU A 81 -14.49 -15.08 -4.51
N VAL A 82 -13.48 -14.85 -3.69
CA VAL A 82 -12.05 -14.88 -4.06
C VAL A 82 -11.37 -16.17 -3.65
N LEU A 83 -11.73 -16.75 -2.50
CA LEU A 83 -11.10 -17.97 -2.00
C LEU A 83 -11.21 -19.14 -3.00
N GLY A 84 -10.08 -19.82 -3.22
CA GLY A 84 -9.95 -20.94 -4.16
C GLY A 84 -9.84 -20.53 -5.63
N ARG A 85 -9.99 -19.24 -5.97
CA ARG A 85 -9.82 -18.77 -7.35
C ARG A 85 -8.34 -18.52 -7.69
N PRO A 86 -7.97 -18.65 -8.97
CA PRO A 86 -6.64 -18.27 -9.42
C PRO A 86 -6.36 -16.78 -9.16
N TYR A 87 -5.17 -16.48 -8.69
CA TYR A 87 -4.73 -15.11 -8.43
C TYR A 87 -4.95 -14.17 -9.63
N GLU A 88 -4.63 -14.66 -10.85
CA GLU A 88 -4.71 -13.89 -12.09
C GLU A 88 -6.13 -13.41 -12.41
N GLU A 89 -7.14 -14.20 -12.06
CA GLU A 89 -8.55 -13.85 -12.28
C GLU A 89 -9.03 -12.74 -11.32
N VAL A 90 -8.44 -12.69 -10.13
CA VAL A 90 -8.85 -11.78 -9.05
C VAL A 90 -8.09 -10.47 -9.10
N MET A 91 -6.77 -10.53 -9.16
CA MET A 91 -5.88 -9.37 -9.08
C MET A 91 -5.47 -8.86 -10.46
N GLY A 92 -5.70 -9.64 -11.52
CA GLY A 92 -5.18 -9.33 -12.84
C GLY A 92 -3.65 -9.47 -12.92
N LEU A 93 -3.11 -9.22 -14.09
CA LEU A 93 -1.67 -9.19 -14.34
C LEU A 93 -1.26 -7.85 -14.98
N GLU A 94 -1.90 -6.77 -14.57
CA GLU A 94 -1.54 -5.43 -15.02
C GLU A 94 -0.11 -5.10 -14.57
N GLY A 95 0.79 -4.94 -15.52
CA GLY A 95 2.23 -4.78 -15.27
C GLY A 95 3.05 -6.06 -15.42
N GLY A 96 2.43 -7.18 -15.82
CA GLY A 96 3.08 -8.47 -16.08
C GLY A 96 3.14 -9.37 -14.85
N ARG A 97 3.33 -10.68 -15.12
CA ARG A 97 3.46 -11.73 -14.10
C ARG A 97 4.65 -11.48 -13.15
N GLU A 98 5.67 -10.78 -13.64
CA GLU A 98 6.88 -10.41 -12.89
C GLU A 98 6.58 -9.46 -11.70
N LYS A 99 5.45 -8.73 -11.73
CA LYS A 99 4.99 -7.86 -10.65
C LYS A 99 3.83 -8.48 -9.88
N SER A 100 3.95 -9.74 -9.52
CA SER A 100 2.91 -10.47 -8.80
C SER A 100 3.50 -11.45 -7.80
N VAL A 101 2.66 -11.92 -6.88
CA VAL A 101 3.02 -12.98 -5.93
C VAL A 101 3.37 -14.29 -6.63
N LEU A 102 2.89 -14.51 -7.86
CA LEU A 102 3.21 -15.70 -8.65
C LEU A 102 4.68 -15.73 -9.07
N HIS A 103 5.28 -14.57 -9.37
CA HIS A 103 6.71 -14.49 -9.61
C HIS A 103 7.51 -14.97 -8.39
N THR A 104 7.14 -14.49 -7.20
CA THR A 104 7.79 -14.92 -5.95
C THR A 104 7.62 -16.41 -5.71
N LEU A 105 6.45 -16.98 -6.05
CA LEU A 105 6.20 -18.40 -5.92
C LEU A 105 7.09 -19.24 -6.87
N GLU A 106 7.34 -18.75 -8.08
CA GLU A 106 8.13 -19.43 -9.13
C GLU A 106 9.64 -19.24 -8.96
N SER A 107 10.09 -18.00 -8.71
CA SER A 107 11.52 -17.66 -8.61
C SER A 107 12.10 -17.88 -7.23
N GLY A 108 11.27 -17.77 -6.19
CA GLY A 108 11.71 -17.74 -4.80
C GLY A 108 12.13 -16.35 -4.32
N ASP A 109 12.19 -15.34 -5.20
CA ASP A 109 12.63 -13.99 -4.90
C ASP A 109 11.48 -13.13 -4.37
N SER A 110 11.69 -12.44 -3.26
CA SER A 110 10.72 -11.51 -2.69
C SER A 110 10.75 -10.18 -3.44
N LEU A 111 9.58 -9.62 -3.71
CA LEU A 111 9.42 -8.26 -4.22
C LEU A 111 9.17 -7.33 -3.04
N VAL A 112 9.87 -6.19 -3.00
CA VAL A 112 9.74 -5.21 -1.90
C VAL A 112 9.40 -3.84 -2.48
N ASN A 113 8.39 -3.18 -1.90
CA ASN A 113 7.98 -1.81 -2.24
C ASN A 113 7.76 -1.60 -3.76
N GLN A 114 7.16 -2.57 -4.42
CA GLN A 114 6.80 -2.47 -5.83
C GLN A 114 5.45 -1.76 -5.99
N GLN A 115 5.19 -1.26 -7.19
CA GLN A 115 3.92 -0.64 -7.53
C GLN A 115 3.32 -1.29 -8.76
N LYS A 116 2.00 -1.44 -8.73
CA LYS A 116 1.15 -1.89 -9.84
C LYS A 116 -0.19 -1.17 -9.80
N ASP A 117 -0.88 -1.16 -10.91
CA ASP A 117 -2.25 -0.67 -10.94
C ASP A 117 -3.21 -1.86 -10.80
N LEU A 118 -4.31 -1.68 -10.07
CA LEU A 118 -5.37 -2.67 -9.89
C LEU A 118 -6.67 -2.11 -10.43
N ARG A 119 -7.35 -2.88 -11.28
CA ARG A 119 -8.72 -2.59 -11.70
C ARG A 119 -9.70 -3.19 -10.69
N ARG A 120 -10.42 -2.32 -9.98
CA ARG A 120 -11.45 -2.71 -9.02
C ARG A 120 -12.72 -3.20 -9.72
N THR A 121 -13.62 -3.79 -8.91
CA THR A 121 -14.96 -4.23 -9.39
C THR A 121 -15.84 -3.07 -9.87
N ASP A 122 -15.63 -1.85 -9.36
CA ASP A 122 -16.31 -0.62 -9.78
C ASP A 122 -15.68 0.05 -11.02
N GLU A 123 -14.83 -0.68 -11.74
CA GLU A 123 -14.08 -0.25 -12.93
C GLU A 123 -13.03 0.86 -12.69
N ARG A 124 -12.85 1.32 -11.47
CA ARG A 124 -11.79 2.27 -11.14
C ARG A 124 -10.45 1.56 -11.10
N THR A 125 -9.43 2.24 -11.62
CA THR A 125 -8.05 1.80 -11.49
C THR A 125 -7.41 2.52 -10.33
N ILE A 126 -6.86 1.79 -9.38
CA ILE A 126 -6.15 2.31 -8.21
C ILE A 126 -4.68 1.88 -8.23
N PRO A 127 -3.76 2.77 -7.83
CA PRO A 127 -2.36 2.40 -7.66
C PRO A 127 -2.18 1.63 -6.36
N LEU A 128 -1.60 0.44 -6.43
CA LEU A 128 -1.21 -0.36 -5.28
C LEU A 128 0.30 -0.28 -5.05
N GLY A 129 0.69 -0.09 -3.79
CA GLY A 129 2.02 -0.45 -3.30
C GLY A 129 1.95 -1.87 -2.77
N PHE A 130 2.91 -2.73 -3.11
CA PHE A 130 2.89 -4.11 -2.66
C PHE A 130 4.28 -4.69 -2.38
N SER A 131 4.30 -5.72 -1.54
CA SER A 131 5.46 -6.55 -1.27
C SER A 131 5.04 -8.02 -1.21
N THR A 132 5.95 -8.91 -1.64
CA THR A 132 5.69 -10.35 -1.66
C THR A 132 6.79 -11.12 -0.94
N SER A 133 6.44 -12.27 -0.37
CA SER A 133 7.42 -13.21 0.19
C SER A 133 6.89 -14.64 0.17
N LEU A 134 7.80 -15.63 0.27
CA LEU A 134 7.42 -17.04 0.42
C LEU A 134 6.90 -17.33 1.82
N VAL A 135 5.86 -18.13 1.90
CA VAL A 135 5.37 -18.72 3.15
C VAL A 135 5.98 -20.11 3.30
N ARG A 136 6.66 -20.37 4.43
CA ARG A 136 7.34 -21.63 4.72
C ARG A 136 6.83 -22.23 6.02
N ASP A 137 6.86 -23.54 6.12
CA ASP A 137 6.62 -24.23 7.39
C ASP A 137 7.85 -24.18 8.32
N GLY A 138 7.71 -24.76 9.54
CA GLY A 138 8.80 -24.83 10.52
C GLY A 138 10.04 -25.62 10.05
N ASN A 139 9.94 -26.40 8.98
CA ASN A 139 11.02 -27.18 8.38
C ASN A 139 11.62 -26.47 7.15
N GLY A 140 11.12 -25.27 6.78
CA GLY A 140 11.58 -24.52 5.63
C GLY A 140 10.93 -24.92 4.31
N VAL A 141 9.96 -25.83 4.29
CA VAL A 141 9.23 -26.23 3.09
C VAL A 141 8.29 -25.12 2.68
N VAL A 142 8.30 -24.74 1.38
CA VAL A 142 7.42 -23.70 0.83
C VAL A 142 5.98 -24.22 0.84
N LEU A 143 5.09 -23.46 1.46
CA LEU A 143 3.65 -23.71 1.50
C LEU A 143 2.88 -22.86 0.49
N GLY A 144 3.47 -21.75 0.04
CA GLY A 144 2.86 -20.78 -0.85
C GLY A 144 3.59 -19.46 -0.84
N ALA A 145 2.93 -18.40 -1.26
CA ALA A 145 3.46 -17.04 -1.19
C ALA A 145 2.41 -16.05 -0.69
N ILE A 146 2.86 -14.99 -0.06
CA ILE A 146 2.05 -13.92 0.51
C ILE A 146 2.30 -12.64 -0.26
N GLU A 147 1.25 -11.86 -0.49
CA GLU A 147 1.31 -10.48 -0.97
C GLU A 147 0.61 -9.58 0.02
N ALA A 148 1.34 -8.58 0.54
CA ALA A 148 0.79 -7.47 1.31
C ALA A 148 0.74 -6.24 0.40
N PHE A 149 -0.39 -5.51 0.40
CA PHE A 149 -0.59 -4.38 -0.49
C PHE A 149 -1.46 -3.29 0.15
N ASN A 150 -1.24 -2.05 -0.28
CA ASN A 150 -2.00 -0.88 0.17
C ASN A 150 -2.41 0.01 -1.01
N ASP A 151 -3.48 0.79 -0.81
CA ASP A 151 -3.94 1.78 -1.78
C ASP A 151 -3.07 3.04 -1.69
N MET A 152 -2.37 3.37 -2.79
CA MET A 152 -1.48 4.52 -2.90
C MET A 152 -2.17 5.78 -3.47
N THR A 153 -3.50 5.77 -3.63
CA THR A 153 -4.23 6.88 -4.27
C THR A 153 -3.98 8.20 -3.56
N GLU A 154 -4.13 8.23 -2.24
CA GLU A 154 -3.93 9.44 -1.45
C GLU A 154 -2.46 9.87 -1.40
N VAL A 155 -1.54 8.93 -1.30
CA VAL A 155 -0.10 9.19 -1.32
C VAL A 155 0.29 9.84 -2.65
N ARG A 156 -0.11 9.25 -3.79
CA ARG A 156 0.14 9.84 -5.13
C ARG A 156 -0.50 11.21 -5.30
N ARG A 157 -1.70 11.42 -4.75
CA ARG A 157 -2.37 12.72 -4.77
C ARG A 157 -1.55 13.78 -4.03
N LEU A 158 -1.07 13.48 -2.84
CA LEU A 158 -0.25 14.38 -2.03
C LEU A 158 1.11 14.66 -2.67
N GLU A 159 1.77 13.64 -3.22
CA GLU A 159 3.04 13.80 -3.95
C GLU A 159 2.88 14.75 -5.15
N ASN A 160 1.79 14.61 -5.92
CA ASN A 160 1.51 15.48 -7.05
C ASN A 160 1.23 16.93 -6.60
N GLN A 161 0.52 17.13 -5.49
CA GLN A 161 0.29 18.46 -4.92
C GLN A 161 1.61 19.13 -4.50
N VAL A 162 2.48 18.39 -3.80
CA VAL A 162 3.82 18.89 -3.42
C VAL A 162 4.63 19.25 -4.65
N ARG A 163 4.64 18.40 -5.69
CA ARG A 163 5.33 18.69 -6.96
C ARG A 163 4.82 19.96 -7.63
N GLN A 164 3.50 20.15 -7.68
CA GLN A 164 2.90 21.35 -8.20
C GLN A 164 3.30 22.61 -7.42
N MET A 165 3.30 22.55 -6.07
CA MET A 165 3.75 23.66 -5.23
C MET A 165 5.22 24.01 -5.49
N HIS A 166 6.10 23.03 -5.61
CA HIS A 166 7.50 23.27 -5.95
C HIS A 166 7.65 23.94 -7.33
N THR A 167 6.90 23.50 -8.33
CA THR A 167 6.92 24.12 -9.66
C THR A 167 6.46 25.57 -9.62
N LEU A 168 5.38 25.86 -8.89
CA LEU A 168 4.88 27.23 -8.73
C LEU A 168 5.86 28.12 -7.97
N ALA A 169 6.51 27.62 -6.92
CA ALA A 169 7.52 28.35 -6.18
C ALA A 169 8.72 28.70 -7.08
N ALA A 170 9.24 27.76 -7.83
CA ALA A 170 10.34 27.98 -8.78
C ALA A 170 9.95 29.01 -9.86
N LEU A 171 8.72 28.93 -10.39
CA LEU A 171 8.20 29.90 -11.37
C LEU A 171 8.08 31.31 -10.75
N GLY A 172 7.66 31.40 -9.49
CA GLY A 172 7.59 32.67 -8.75
C GLY A 172 8.96 33.33 -8.56
N GLU A 173 9.97 32.56 -8.20
CA GLU A 173 11.37 33.04 -8.07
C GLU A 173 11.90 33.53 -9.42
N MET A 174 11.69 32.76 -10.49
CA MET A 174 12.10 33.16 -11.85
C MET A 174 11.39 34.44 -12.30
N ALA A 175 10.08 34.56 -12.06
CA ALA A 175 9.32 35.74 -12.41
C ALA A 175 9.82 37.00 -11.66
N ALA A 176 10.18 36.87 -10.40
CA ALA A 176 10.75 37.96 -9.60
C ALA A 176 12.14 38.40 -10.16
N SER A 177 12.98 37.43 -10.53
CA SER A 177 14.31 37.70 -11.13
C SER A 177 14.16 38.42 -12.48
N VAL A 178 13.31 37.89 -13.36
CA VAL A 178 13.04 38.49 -14.69
C VAL A 178 12.46 39.92 -14.55
N ALA A 179 11.52 40.11 -13.63
CA ALA A 179 10.97 41.44 -13.37
C ALA A 179 12.06 42.44 -12.93
N HIS A 180 12.99 42.00 -12.08
CA HIS A 180 14.11 42.83 -11.66
C HIS A 180 15.09 43.15 -12.82
N GLU A 181 15.42 42.14 -13.62
CA GLU A 181 16.28 42.30 -14.80
C GLU A 181 15.65 43.18 -15.90
N ILE A 182 14.33 43.21 -16.05
CA ILE A 182 13.63 44.11 -16.97
C ILE A 182 13.58 45.54 -16.38
N ARG A 183 13.31 45.69 -15.09
CA ARG A 183 13.19 47.01 -14.45
C ARG A 183 14.48 47.80 -14.51
N ASN A 184 15.66 47.15 -14.43
CA ASN A 184 16.95 47.80 -14.45
C ASN A 184 17.22 48.56 -15.76
N PRO A 185 17.13 47.95 -16.98
CA PRO A 185 17.34 48.67 -18.23
C PRO A 185 16.26 49.72 -18.48
N LEU A 186 14.99 49.43 -18.07
CA LEU A 186 13.89 50.41 -18.20
C LEU A 186 14.16 51.63 -17.32
N GLY A 187 14.63 51.45 -16.08
CA GLY A 187 15.09 52.55 -15.21
C GLY A 187 16.20 53.38 -15.83
N GLY A 188 17.15 52.73 -16.49
CA GLY A 188 18.21 53.42 -17.25
C GLY A 188 17.64 54.28 -18.39
N ILE A 189 16.70 53.72 -19.19
CA ILE A 189 16.04 54.43 -20.28
C ILE A 189 15.29 55.64 -19.76
N ALA A 190 14.50 55.45 -18.66
CA ALA A 190 13.77 56.57 -18.03
C ALA A 190 14.70 57.67 -17.54
N SER A 191 15.83 57.32 -16.95
CA SER A 191 16.84 58.30 -16.48
C SER A 191 17.44 59.12 -17.60
N PHE A 192 17.80 58.45 -18.72
CA PHE A 192 18.34 59.16 -19.89
C PHE A 192 17.24 60.02 -20.56
N ALA A 193 16.01 59.53 -20.65
CA ALA A 193 14.90 60.32 -21.16
C ALA A 193 14.62 61.58 -20.33
N ASN A 194 14.65 61.47 -19.03
CA ASN A 194 14.49 62.60 -18.11
C ASN A 194 15.63 63.64 -18.23
N LEU A 195 16.88 63.19 -18.43
CA LEU A 195 18.00 64.08 -18.69
C LEU A 195 17.82 64.85 -20.01
N LEU A 196 17.44 64.13 -21.08
CA LEU A 196 17.14 64.74 -22.39
C LEU A 196 15.99 65.74 -22.30
N GLU A 197 14.91 65.46 -21.57
CA GLU A 197 13.77 66.37 -21.38
C GLU A 197 14.19 67.66 -20.68
N ARG A 198 15.18 67.60 -19.80
CA ARG A 198 15.72 68.77 -19.08
C ARG A 198 16.60 69.65 -19.97
N ASP A 199 17.34 69.06 -20.93
CA ASP A 199 18.27 69.72 -21.81
C ASP A 199 17.57 70.33 -23.04
N LEU A 200 16.33 69.94 -23.38
CA LEU A 200 15.55 70.47 -24.46
C LEU A 200 14.83 71.79 -24.06
N GLU A 201 14.78 72.75 -24.99
CA GLU A 201 14.04 74.00 -24.84
C GLU A 201 12.52 73.74 -24.69
N ALA A 202 11.76 74.67 -24.10
CA ALA A 202 10.36 74.50 -23.78
C ALA A 202 9.46 74.24 -25.02
N ASP A 203 9.82 74.77 -26.18
CA ASP A 203 9.16 74.72 -27.48
C ASP A 203 9.76 73.69 -28.44
N ASP A 204 10.76 72.90 -28.02
CA ASP A 204 11.37 71.83 -28.86
C ASP A 204 10.31 70.73 -29.14
N PRO A 205 10.07 70.43 -30.44
CA PRO A 205 9.10 69.36 -30.82
C PRO A 205 9.46 67.99 -30.28
N ASN A 206 10.73 67.72 -30.00
CA ASN A 206 11.23 66.44 -29.48
C ASN A 206 10.84 66.22 -27.99
N ARG A 207 10.55 67.27 -27.25
CA ARG A 207 10.16 67.18 -25.84
C ARG A 207 8.91 66.33 -25.64
N ARG A 208 7.94 66.36 -26.58
CA ARG A 208 6.75 65.52 -26.59
C ARG A 208 7.08 64.04 -26.76
N LEU A 209 8.09 63.71 -27.57
CA LEU A 209 8.52 62.34 -27.82
C LEU A 209 9.23 61.74 -26.59
N VAL A 210 10.11 62.54 -25.99
CA VAL A 210 10.80 62.14 -24.76
C VAL A 210 9.82 61.88 -23.61
N ARG A 211 8.81 62.70 -23.45
CA ARG A 211 7.75 62.51 -22.41
C ARG A 211 6.97 61.21 -22.66
N LYS A 212 6.64 60.89 -23.91
CA LYS A 212 6.02 59.59 -24.23
C LYS A 212 6.87 58.39 -23.91
N ILE A 213 8.20 58.49 -24.04
CA ILE A 213 9.14 57.43 -23.64
C ILE A 213 9.09 57.25 -22.11
N THR A 214 9.17 58.33 -21.35
CA THR A 214 9.11 58.31 -19.88
C THR A 214 7.76 57.73 -19.39
N GLU A 215 6.66 58.15 -19.98
CA GLU A 215 5.33 57.61 -19.65
C GLU A 215 5.17 56.13 -20.02
N GLY A 216 5.80 55.68 -21.14
CA GLY A 216 5.78 54.28 -21.55
C GLY A 216 6.59 53.35 -20.64
N VAL A 217 7.68 53.83 -20.07
CA VAL A 217 8.54 53.10 -19.16
C VAL A 217 7.94 53.04 -17.74
N ALA A 218 7.10 54.02 -17.36
CA ALA A 218 6.47 54.11 -16.04
C ALA A 218 5.22 53.20 -15.89
N ARG A 219 4.72 52.60 -16.95
CA ARG A 219 3.58 51.64 -16.96
C ARG A 219 4.06 50.21 -16.79
#